data_da293e23070b855fa0e6bd56bcb0966c
#
_entry.id   da293e23070b855fa0e6bd56bcb0966c
#
_cell.length_a   1.000
_cell.length_b   1.000
_cell.length_c   1.000
_cell.angle_alpha   90.00
_cell.angle_beta   90.00
_cell.angle_gamma   90.00
#
_symmetry.space_group_name_H-M   'P 1'
#
loop_
_entity.id
_entity.type
_entity.pdbx_description
1 polymer ?
#
loop_
_entity_poly.entity_id
_entity_poly.type
_entity_poly.pdbx_seq_one_letter_code
_entity_poly.pdbx_strand_id
1 'polypeptide(L)'
;TALVLALVSAIWLGPWPLSHWLYALPLVLFAMAPVYLAAIVTVIFIFLVLAGTQWAIALPDRHQMMTALVLTTLLGAILVFMREYKSRQLAPLRRTDELTQAASREYLSADLHKEIQRSEREGTNMSVMMIGLDTHLSDVDPDEDIRAILPRIGRYLHSQLRDFDTYYRVADLQFLVILPGANTAEAARTAEQVRRGLCTLMDSHGLKLTVSTGVAGLNIGDDADSLQQSVANALRRAQQQGGNRTQTYSNPVPPEASGLTEPSGREAAQ
;
A
#
# COMPACT_ATOMS: atom_id res chain seq x y z
N THR A 1 -0.25 -25.51 -22.06
CA THR A 1 0.54 -26.77 -22.31
C THR A 1 0.06 -27.52 -23.54
N ALA A 2 -1.26 -27.73 -23.76
CA ALA A 2 -1.78 -28.45 -24.91
C ALA A 2 -1.45 -27.76 -26.26
N LEU A 3 -1.52 -26.43 -26.31
CA LEU A 3 -1.24 -25.65 -27.51
C LEU A 3 0.24 -25.69 -27.90
N VAL A 4 1.15 -25.72 -26.93
CA VAL A 4 2.59 -25.88 -27.15
C VAL A 4 2.90 -27.26 -27.73
N LEU A 5 2.31 -28.30 -27.16
CA LEU A 5 2.46 -29.68 -27.66
C LEU A 5 1.88 -29.84 -29.07
N ALA A 6 0.72 -29.23 -29.33
CA ALA A 6 0.10 -29.24 -30.69
C ALA A 6 0.98 -28.50 -31.72
N LEU A 7 1.56 -27.34 -31.37
CA LEU A 7 2.47 -26.60 -32.27
C LEU A 7 3.79 -27.36 -32.51
N VAL A 8 4.36 -27.96 -31.46
CA VAL A 8 5.58 -28.78 -31.60
C VAL A 8 5.29 -30.03 -32.45
N SER A 9 4.16 -30.71 -32.22
CA SER A 9 3.77 -31.85 -33.07
C SER A 9 3.47 -31.49 -34.49
N ALA A 10 2.92 -30.30 -34.76
CA ALA A 10 2.67 -29.80 -36.07
C ALA A 10 3.95 -29.57 -36.90
N ILE A 11 5.08 -29.25 -36.25
CA ILE A 11 6.38 -29.14 -36.88
C ILE A 11 6.87 -30.51 -37.42
N TRP A 12 6.54 -31.58 -36.70
CA TRP A 12 6.99 -32.95 -37.02
C TRP A 12 6.08 -33.68 -38.05
N LEU A 13 4.81 -33.27 -38.11
CA LEU A 13 3.77 -34.00 -38.83
C LEU A 13 3.18 -33.25 -40.05
N GLY A 14 3.45 -31.95 -40.17
CA GLY A 14 2.77 -31.11 -41.15
C GLY A 14 3.66 -30.46 -42.20
N PRO A 15 3.09 -30.06 -43.35
CA PRO A 15 3.79 -29.30 -44.38
C PRO A 15 4.17 -27.89 -43.90
N TRP A 16 5.30 -27.39 -44.35
CA TRP A 16 6.01 -26.16 -44.03
C TRP A 16 5.24 -24.87 -43.67
N PRO A 17 4.00 -24.60 -44.09
CA PRO A 17 3.36 -23.29 -43.79
C PRO A 17 3.03 -23.07 -42.30
N LEU A 18 3.00 -24.12 -41.48
CA LEU A 18 2.71 -23.98 -40.05
C LEU A 18 3.92 -23.54 -39.18
N SER A 19 5.14 -23.61 -39.73
CA SER A 19 6.36 -23.20 -39.03
C SER A 19 6.39 -21.70 -38.68
N HIS A 20 5.68 -20.86 -39.41
CA HIS A 20 5.59 -19.42 -39.16
C HIS A 20 4.87 -19.08 -37.84
N TRP A 21 3.97 -19.93 -37.32
CA TRP A 21 3.28 -19.73 -36.04
C TRP A 21 4.19 -19.95 -34.83
N LEU A 22 5.34 -20.58 -35.01
CA LEU A 22 6.34 -20.77 -33.96
C LEU A 22 6.86 -19.44 -33.42
N TYR A 23 6.94 -18.40 -34.26
CA TYR A 23 7.40 -17.08 -33.83
C TYR A 23 6.42 -16.37 -32.90
N ALA A 24 5.13 -16.71 -32.99
CA ALA A 24 4.09 -16.14 -32.10
C ALA A 24 4.11 -16.73 -30.66
N LEU A 25 4.67 -17.94 -30.52
CA LEU A 25 4.61 -18.68 -29.25
C LEU A 25 5.33 -17.95 -28.08
N PRO A 26 6.56 -17.42 -28.23
CA PRO A 26 7.21 -16.61 -27.21
C PRO A 26 6.40 -15.38 -26.83
N LEU A 27 5.81 -14.68 -27.81
CA LEU A 27 4.98 -13.49 -27.56
C LEU A 27 3.74 -13.83 -26.72
N VAL A 28 3.05 -14.91 -27.04
CA VAL A 28 1.87 -15.38 -26.29
C VAL A 28 2.26 -15.81 -24.86
N LEU A 29 3.38 -16.51 -24.70
CA LEU A 29 3.88 -16.92 -23.39
C LEU A 29 4.18 -15.72 -22.52
N PHE A 30 4.88 -14.72 -23.03
CA PHE A 30 5.18 -13.50 -22.29
C PHE A 30 3.93 -12.65 -22.00
N ALA A 31 2.87 -12.76 -22.81
CA ALA A 31 1.61 -12.05 -22.56
C ALA A 31 0.76 -12.70 -21.47
N MET A 32 0.80 -14.04 -21.35
CA MET A 32 -0.14 -14.80 -20.49
C MET A 32 0.48 -15.41 -19.24
N ALA A 33 1.81 -15.52 -19.14
CA ALA A 33 2.50 -16.17 -18.02
C ALA A 33 3.34 -15.16 -17.21
N PRO A 34 3.62 -15.47 -15.91
CA PRO A 34 4.62 -14.73 -15.14
C PRO A 34 5.98 -14.73 -15.84
N VAL A 35 6.68 -13.60 -15.81
CA VAL A 35 7.92 -13.36 -16.59
C VAL A 35 8.95 -14.47 -16.42
N TYR A 36 9.16 -14.97 -15.21
CA TYR A 36 10.13 -16.04 -14.92
C TYR A 36 9.74 -17.38 -15.58
N LEU A 37 8.46 -17.75 -15.55
CA LEU A 37 7.96 -18.97 -16.21
C LEU A 37 8.02 -18.85 -17.74
N ALA A 38 7.61 -17.70 -18.27
CA ALA A 38 7.69 -17.41 -19.69
C ALA A 38 9.14 -17.50 -20.21
N ALA A 39 10.11 -16.95 -19.47
CA ALA A 39 11.53 -17.02 -19.80
C ALA A 39 12.06 -18.47 -19.82
N ILE A 40 11.77 -19.25 -18.76
CA ILE A 40 12.20 -20.66 -18.69
C ILE A 40 11.61 -21.48 -19.85
N VAL A 41 10.29 -21.37 -20.08
CA VAL A 41 9.61 -22.12 -21.15
C VAL A 41 10.13 -21.71 -22.51
N THR A 42 10.40 -20.41 -22.74
CA THR A 42 10.96 -19.90 -24.00
C THR A 42 12.37 -20.44 -24.24
N VAL A 43 13.23 -20.48 -23.24
CA VAL A 43 14.59 -21.06 -23.36
C VAL A 43 14.53 -22.54 -23.71
N ILE A 44 13.68 -23.31 -23.03
CA ILE A 44 13.47 -24.74 -23.32
C ILE A 44 12.94 -24.90 -24.75
N PHE A 45 12.00 -24.05 -25.16
CA PHE A 45 11.42 -24.09 -26.51
C PHE A 45 12.47 -23.78 -27.59
N ILE A 46 13.30 -22.75 -27.41
CA ILE A 46 14.41 -22.45 -28.34
C ILE A 46 15.37 -23.63 -28.47
N PHE A 47 15.71 -24.26 -27.34
CA PHE A 47 16.59 -25.42 -27.33
C PHE A 47 15.97 -26.60 -28.10
N LEU A 48 14.69 -26.91 -27.90
CA LEU A 48 13.97 -27.96 -28.61
C LEU A 48 13.89 -27.69 -30.12
N VAL A 49 13.61 -26.44 -30.52
CA VAL A 49 13.61 -26.03 -31.92
C VAL A 49 15.00 -26.19 -32.53
N LEU A 50 16.04 -25.75 -31.82
CA LEU A 50 17.42 -25.88 -32.27
C LEU A 50 17.79 -27.36 -32.48
N ALA A 51 17.49 -28.23 -31.53
CA ALA A 51 17.77 -29.66 -31.61
C ALA A 51 16.99 -30.33 -32.76
N GLY A 52 15.70 -30.03 -32.90
CA GLY A 52 14.84 -30.64 -33.94
C GLY A 52 15.21 -30.21 -35.36
N THR A 53 15.66 -28.97 -35.53
CA THR A 53 16.01 -28.44 -36.87
C THR A 53 17.36 -28.88 -37.39
N GLN A 54 18.22 -29.44 -36.53
CA GLN A 54 19.56 -29.95 -36.95
C GLN A 54 19.46 -31.02 -38.06
N TRP A 55 18.40 -31.83 -38.06
CA TRP A 55 18.23 -32.97 -38.94
C TRP A 55 17.22 -32.75 -40.07
N ALA A 56 16.33 -31.75 -39.97
CA ALA A 56 15.17 -31.59 -40.80
C ALA A 56 15.27 -30.42 -41.82
N ILE A 57 16.15 -29.43 -41.60
CA ILE A 57 16.13 -28.16 -42.33
C ILE A 57 17.49 -27.81 -42.91
N ALA A 58 17.52 -27.31 -44.16
CA ALA A 58 18.74 -26.82 -44.82
C ALA A 58 19.35 -25.63 -44.08
N LEU A 59 20.68 -25.50 -44.11
CA LEU A 59 21.43 -24.48 -43.40
C LEU A 59 20.91 -23.04 -43.58
N PRO A 60 20.63 -22.53 -44.80
CA PRO A 60 20.18 -21.14 -44.97
C PRO A 60 18.81 -20.87 -44.32
N ASP A 61 17.87 -21.78 -44.51
CA ASP A 61 16.50 -21.63 -43.93
C ASP A 61 16.51 -21.72 -42.40
N ARG A 62 17.40 -22.56 -41.84
CA ARG A 62 17.61 -22.68 -40.42
C ARG A 62 18.13 -21.39 -39.81
N HIS A 63 19.09 -20.72 -40.44
CA HIS A 63 19.60 -19.44 -39.92
C HIS A 63 18.52 -18.36 -39.94
N GLN A 64 17.73 -18.26 -40.99
CA GLN A 64 16.62 -17.32 -41.09
C GLN A 64 15.56 -17.58 -40.00
N MET A 65 15.20 -18.82 -39.77
CA MET A 65 14.25 -19.22 -38.74
C MET A 65 14.77 -18.89 -37.34
N MET A 66 16.04 -19.18 -37.03
CA MET A 66 16.65 -18.90 -35.73
C MET A 66 16.76 -17.39 -35.47
N THR A 67 17.18 -16.60 -36.44
CA THR A 67 17.24 -15.14 -36.31
C THR A 67 15.87 -14.52 -36.05
N ALA A 68 14.84 -14.97 -36.75
CA ALA A 68 13.46 -14.53 -36.53
C ALA A 68 12.96 -14.91 -35.13
N LEU A 69 13.24 -16.13 -34.63
CA LEU A 69 12.86 -16.59 -33.33
C LEU A 69 13.55 -15.78 -32.23
N VAL A 70 14.85 -15.52 -32.35
CA VAL A 70 15.61 -14.69 -31.40
C VAL A 70 15.07 -13.26 -31.39
N LEU A 71 14.82 -12.68 -32.56
CA LEU A 71 14.31 -11.31 -32.67
C LEU A 71 12.91 -11.15 -32.03
N THR A 72 11.99 -12.08 -32.31
CA THR A 72 10.64 -12.07 -31.71
C THR A 72 10.67 -12.30 -30.22
N THR A 73 11.56 -13.15 -29.72
CA THR A 73 11.75 -13.36 -28.28
C THR A 73 12.31 -12.10 -27.61
N LEU A 74 13.31 -11.46 -28.21
CA LEU A 74 13.87 -10.21 -27.69
C LEU A 74 12.82 -9.09 -27.66
N LEU A 75 12.04 -8.95 -28.73
CA LEU A 75 10.95 -7.97 -28.79
C LEU A 75 9.90 -8.25 -27.72
N GLY A 76 9.49 -9.50 -27.54
CA GLY A 76 8.56 -9.90 -26.47
C GLY A 76 9.09 -9.56 -25.07
N ALA A 77 10.35 -9.88 -24.80
CA ALA A 77 11.00 -9.56 -23.53
C ALA A 77 11.07 -8.04 -23.28
N ILE A 78 11.40 -7.24 -24.30
CA ILE A 78 11.42 -5.77 -24.21
C ILE A 78 10.01 -5.22 -23.92
N LEU A 79 8.99 -5.70 -24.62
CA LEU A 79 7.60 -5.25 -24.39
C LEU A 79 7.12 -5.56 -22.97
N VAL A 80 7.44 -6.74 -22.44
CA VAL A 80 7.08 -7.11 -21.07
C VAL A 80 7.86 -6.28 -20.06
N PHE A 81 9.16 -6.09 -20.27
CA PHE A 81 9.97 -5.21 -19.44
C PHE A 81 9.42 -3.78 -19.42
N MET A 82 9.08 -3.22 -20.57
CA MET A 82 8.46 -1.90 -20.68
C MET A 82 7.11 -1.81 -19.98
N ARG A 83 6.29 -2.87 -20.08
CA ARG A 83 5.01 -2.95 -19.38
C ARG A 83 5.21 -2.97 -17.86
N GLU A 84 6.10 -3.81 -17.38
CA GLU A 84 6.42 -3.91 -15.94
C GLU A 84 7.04 -2.62 -15.41
N TYR A 85 7.94 -2.02 -16.15
CA TYR A 85 8.54 -0.73 -15.81
C TYR A 85 7.49 0.38 -15.73
N LYS A 86 6.60 0.50 -16.72
CA LYS A 86 5.48 1.45 -16.68
C LYS A 86 4.52 1.16 -15.54
N SER A 87 4.20 -0.09 -15.27
CA SER A 87 3.33 -0.48 -14.15
C SER A 87 3.90 -0.02 -12.81
N ARG A 88 5.21 -0.18 -12.60
CA ARG A 88 5.89 0.29 -11.38
C ARG A 88 5.96 1.80 -11.29
N GLN A 89 6.10 2.50 -12.40
CA GLN A 89 6.09 3.98 -12.41
C GLN A 89 4.69 4.56 -12.20
N LEU A 90 3.64 3.85 -12.64
CA LEU A 90 2.26 4.30 -12.49
C LEU A 90 1.65 3.91 -11.13
N ALA A 91 2.23 2.92 -10.42
CA ALA A 91 1.77 2.51 -9.10
C ALA A 91 1.70 3.69 -8.09
N PRO A 92 2.72 4.56 -7.97
CA PRO A 92 2.65 5.72 -7.09
C PRO A 92 1.68 6.82 -7.55
N LEU A 93 1.19 6.77 -8.80
CA LEU A 93 0.18 7.74 -9.31
C LEU A 93 -1.26 7.31 -9.01
N ARG A 94 -1.47 6.12 -8.47
CA ARG A 94 -2.79 5.68 -8.02
C ARG A 94 -3.15 6.41 -6.73
N ARG A 95 -4.22 7.18 -6.79
CA ARG A 95 -4.69 7.98 -5.66
C ARG A 95 -5.27 7.16 -4.52
N THR A 96 -5.62 5.90 -4.78
CA THR A 96 -6.22 4.97 -3.82
C THR A 96 -5.51 3.62 -3.80
N ASP A 97 -5.34 3.07 -2.61
CA ASP A 97 -4.85 1.70 -2.37
C ASP A 97 -5.89 0.68 -2.86
N GLU A 98 -5.46 -0.29 -3.65
CA GLU A 98 -6.36 -1.27 -4.27
C GLU A 98 -7.06 -2.20 -3.26
N LEU A 99 -6.43 -2.47 -2.14
CA LEU A 99 -6.94 -3.41 -1.14
C LEU A 99 -7.92 -2.74 -0.18
N THR A 100 -7.60 -1.54 0.29
CA THR A 100 -8.35 -0.89 1.37
C THR A 100 -9.20 0.28 0.89
N GLN A 101 -9.06 0.71 -0.37
CA GLN A 101 -9.65 1.94 -0.91
C GLN A 101 -9.22 3.21 -0.15
N ALA A 102 -8.22 3.11 0.73
CA ALA A 102 -7.60 4.24 1.39
C ALA A 102 -6.88 5.12 0.35
N ALA A 103 -6.78 6.41 0.62
CA ALA A 103 -5.92 7.26 -0.18
C ALA A 103 -4.43 6.83 -0.06
N SER A 104 -3.68 7.00 -1.12
CA SER A 104 -2.27 6.61 -1.18
C SER A 104 -1.42 7.55 -0.31
N ARG A 105 -0.41 6.98 0.35
CA ARG A 105 0.53 7.71 1.22
C ARG A 105 1.19 8.90 0.54
N GLU A 106 1.45 8.79 -0.76
CA GLU A 106 2.12 9.83 -1.56
C GLU A 106 1.35 11.15 -1.57
N TYR A 107 0.03 11.11 -1.40
CA TYR A 107 -0.82 12.30 -1.36
C TYR A 107 -1.03 12.86 0.04
N LEU A 108 -0.73 12.08 1.09
CA LEU A 108 -0.98 12.44 2.49
C LEU A 108 -0.39 13.81 2.86
N SER A 109 0.90 14.04 2.59
CA SER A 109 1.55 15.29 3.01
C SER A 109 0.95 16.51 2.30
N ALA A 110 0.65 16.39 1.00
CA ALA A 110 0.06 17.47 0.22
C ALA A 110 -1.39 17.77 0.67
N ASP A 111 -2.17 16.73 0.91
CA ASP A 111 -3.56 16.90 1.33
C ASP A 111 -3.64 17.40 2.78
N LEU A 112 -2.76 16.89 3.67
CA LEU A 112 -2.66 17.37 5.05
C LEU A 112 -2.27 18.86 5.11
N HIS A 113 -1.28 19.27 4.28
CA HIS A 113 -0.88 20.67 4.20
C HIS A 113 -2.03 21.59 3.73
N LYS A 114 -2.83 21.15 2.76
CA LYS A 114 -4.02 21.89 2.31
C LYS A 114 -5.06 22.04 3.40
N GLU A 115 -5.34 20.95 4.15
CA GLU A 115 -6.32 20.99 5.22
C GLU A 115 -5.85 21.83 6.42
N ILE A 116 -4.55 21.82 6.74
CA ILE A 116 -3.97 22.75 7.73
C ILE A 116 -4.19 24.19 7.32
N GLN A 117 -3.80 24.57 6.10
CA GLN A 117 -4.00 25.93 5.58
C GLN A 117 -5.48 26.34 5.54
N ARG A 118 -6.37 25.38 5.25
CA ARG A 118 -7.81 25.62 5.29
C ARG A 118 -8.29 25.89 6.71
N SER A 119 -7.92 25.02 7.65
CA SER A 119 -8.27 25.13 9.07
C SER A 119 -7.80 26.47 9.68
N GLU A 120 -6.55 26.85 9.40
CA GLU A 120 -5.99 28.14 9.85
C GLU A 120 -6.74 29.35 9.26
N ARG A 121 -7.05 29.31 7.95
CA ARG A 121 -7.78 30.41 7.29
C ARG A 121 -9.22 30.54 7.77
N GLU A 122 -9.90 29.41 8.01
CA GLU A 122 -11.30 29.36 8.44
C GLU A 122 -11.45 29.46 9.97
N GLY A 123 -10.35 29.37 10.72
CA GLY A 123 -10.37 29.36 12.20
C GLY A 123 -11.09 28.14 12.76
N THR A 124 -11.09 27.01 12.03
CA THR A 124 -11.75 25.77 12.44
C THR A 124 -10.76 24.82 13.11
N ASN A 125 -11.28 23.91 13.94
CA ASN A 125 -10.45 22.86 14.51
C ASN A 125 -10.09 21.83 13.44
N MET A 126 -8.98 21.14 13.67
CA MET A 126 -8.58 20.00 12.88
C MET A 126 -7.82 19.03 13.78
N SER A 127 -8.05 17.75 13.57
CA SER A 127 -7.30 16.69 14.25
C SER A 127 -6.93 15.59 13.28
N VAL A 128 -5.94 14.79 13.64
CA VAL A 128 -5.57 13.57 12.93
C VAL A 128 -5.59 12.41 13.89
N MET A 129 -5.97 11.23 13.41
CA MET A 129 -5.81 9.98 14.15
C MET A 129 -4.99 8.99 13.34
N MET A 130 -4.15 8.21 14.01
CA MET A 130 -3.40 7.11 13.45
C MET A 130 -3.85 5.80 14.08
N ILE A 131 -4.13 4.82 13.23
CA ILE A 131 -4.62 3.50 13.61
C ILE A 131 -3.51 2.51 13.31
N GLY A 132 -3.18 1.64 14.23
CA GLY A 132 -2.20 0.57 14.05
C GLY A 132 -2.72 -0.76 14.59
N LEU A 133 -2.52 -1.83 13.82
CA LEU A 133 -2.76 -3.18 14.30
C LEU A 133 -1.58 -3.64 15.16
N ASP A 134 -1.88 -4.24 16.32
CA ASP A 134 -0.88 -4.64 17.32
C ASP A 134 -0.37 -6.06 17.07
N THR A 135 0.29 -6.32 15.95
CA THR A 135 0.81 -7.64 15.57
C THR A 135 1.95 -8.12 16.46
N HIS A 136 2.68 -7.22 17.08
CA HIS A 136 3.78 -7.55 18.00
C HIS A 136 3.32 -8.18 19.33
N LEU A 137 2.01 -8.18 19.61
CA LEU A 137 1.41 -8.76 20.81
C LEU A 137 0.75 -10.12 20.54
N SER A 138 0.78 -10.63 19.31
CA SER A 138 0.16 -11.90 18.94
C SER A 138 1.17 -12.86 18.31
N ASP A 139 1.04 -14.15 18.65
CA ASP A 139 1.85 -15.25 18.09
C ASP A 139 1.35 -15.68 16.69
N VAL A 140 0.52 -14.91 16.02
CA VAL A 140 -0.05 -15.23 14.71
C VAL A 140 0.93 -14.84 13.62
N ASP A 141 1.22 -15.78 12.72
CA ASP A 141 2.02 -15.52 11.51
C ASP A 141 1.24 -14.58 10.58
N PRO A 142 1.79 -13.38 10.29
CA PRO A 142 0.94 -12.24 9.91
C PRO A 142 0.54 -12.16 8.43
N ASP A 143 1.14 -12.91 7.51
CA ASP A 143 1.16 -12.43 6.12
C ASP A 143 -0.08 -12.78 5.27
N GLU A 144 -0.71 -13.94 5.39
CA GLU A 144 -1.86 -14.28 4.53
C GLU A 144 -3.20 -13.85 5.14
N ASP A 145 -3.40 -14.08 6.44
CA ASP A 145 -4.67 -13.77 7.11
C ASP A 145 -4.92 -12.26 7.21
N ILE A 146 -3.86 -11.48 7.43
CA ILE A 146 -3.94 -10.02 7.50
C ILE A 146 -4.24 -9.40 6.13
N ARG A 147 -3.65 -9.92 5.05
CA ARG A 147 -3.97 -9.44 3.69
C ARG A 147 -5.43 -9.69 3.33
N ALA A 148 -6.00 -10.79 3.77
CA ALA A 148 -7.40 -11.11 3.53
C ALA A 148 -8.38 -10.17 4.27
N ILE A 149 -7.97 -9.60 5.44
CA ILE A 149 -8.82 -8.72 6.23
C ILE A 149 -8.71 -7.24 5.82
N LEU A 150 -7.62 -6.81 5.18
CA LEU A 150 -7.40 -5.41 4.78
C LEU A 150 -8.59 -4.80 3.99
N PRO A 151 -9.20 -5.47 3.02
CA PRO A 151 -10.37 -4.93 2.32
C PRO A 151 -11.57 -4.69 3.22
N ARG A 152 -11.69 -5.45 4.31
CA ARG A 152 -12.79 -5.30 5.28
C ARG A 152 -12.51 -4.16 6.24
N ILE A 153 -11.24 -3.98 6.64
CA ILE A 153 -10.81 -2.80 7.42
C ILE A 153 -11.12 -1.53 6.62
N GLY A 154 -10.76 -1.48 5.34
CA GLY A 154 -11.05 -0.33 4.49
C GLY A 154 -12.54 -0.02 4.40
N ARG A 155 -13.39 -1.03 4.15
CA ARG A 155 -14.85 -0.86 4.13
C ARG A 155 -15.41 -0.41 5.47
N TYR A 156 -14.90 -0.96 6.56
CA TYR A 156 -15.30 -0.55 7.90
C TYR A 156 -14.94 0.91 8.16
N LEU A 157 -13.70 1.33 7.88
CA LEU A 157 -13.27 2.72 8.01
C LEU A 157 -14.16 3.64 7.18
N HIS A 158 -14.40 3.31 5.92
CA HIS A 158 -15.28 4.08 5.04
C HIS A 158 -16.72 4.23 5.61
N SER A 159 -17.23 3.20 6.30
CA SER A 159 -18.58 3.24 6.89
C SER A 159 -18.67 4.02 8.21
N GLN A 160 -17.56 4.20 8.92
CA GLN A 160 -17.53 4.88 10.23
C GLN A 160 -17.08 6.35 10.13
N LEU A 161 -16.40 6.70 9.08
CA LEU A 161 -15.91 8.05 8.83
C LEU A 161 -16.96 8.88 8.07
N ARG A 162 -16.89 10.20 8.23
CA ARG A 162 -17.78 11.14 7.54
C ARG A 162 -17.30 11.33 6.10
N ASP A 163 -18.16 11.82 5.21
CA ASP A 163 -17.84 12.02 3.79
C ASP A 163 -16.65 12.97 3.54
N PHE A 164 -16.37 13.86 4.47
CA PHE A 164 -15.25 14.79 4.39
C PHE A 164 -14.00 14.35 5.17
N ASP A 165 -14.07 13.24 5.91
CA ASP A 165 -12.91 12.63 6.53
C ASP A 165 -12.15 11.81 5.46
N THR A 166 -10.84 11.92 5.45
CA THR A 166 -10.02 11.19 4.48
C THR A 166 -9.06 10.26 5.22
N TYR A 167 -8.97 9.02 4.79
CA TYR A 167 -8.05 8.06 5.39
C TYR A 167 -7.00 7.56 4.38
N TYR A 168 -5.79 7.37 4.86
CA TYR A 168 -4.59 7.02 4.11
C TYR A 168 -3.98 5.75 4.67
N ARG A 169 -3.53 4.86 3.80
CA ARG A 169 -2.70 3.73 4.20
C ARG A 169 -1.24 4.18 4.23
N VAL A 170 -0.67 4.33 5.43
CA VAL A 170 0.69 4.87 5.61
C VAL A 170 1.75 3.78 5.72
N ALA A 171 1.35 2.58 6.17
CA ALA A 171 2.16 1.37 6.20
C ALA A 171 1.24 0.15 6.04
N ASP A 172 1.81 -1.05 6.01
CA ASP A 172 1.04 -2.28 5.77
C ASP A 172 -0.14 -2.45 6.72
N LEU A 173 0.04 -2.10 7.98
CA LEU A 173 -0.96 -2.26 9.06
C LEU A 173 -1.25 -0.94 9.78
N GLN A 174 -0.97 0.19 9.14
CA GLN A 174 -1.20 1.51 9.72
C GLN A 174 -1.98 2.41 8.78
N PHE A 175 -2.96 3.08 9.35
CA PHE A 175 -3.80 4.04 8.66
C PHE A 175 -3.74 5.39 9.39
N LEU A 176 -3.72 6.47 8.61
CA LEU A 176 -3.85 7.83 9.13
C LEU A 176 -5.17 8.40 8.61
N VAL A 177 -5.93 9.05 9.49
CA VAL A 177 -7.19 9.71 9.14
C VAL A 177 -7.09 11.19 9.47
N ILE A 178 -7.46 12.02 8.51
CA ILE A 178 -7.62 13.46 8.68
C ILE A 178 -9.07 13.74 9.06
N LEU A 179 -9.29 14.49 10.14
CA LEU A 179 -10.60 14.83 10.69
C LEU A 179 -10.79 16.35 10.70
N PRO A 180 -11.22 16.95 9.57
CA PRO A 180 -11.48 18.36 9.49
C PRO A 180 -12.64 18.77 10.43
N GLY A 181 -12.53 19.92 11.05
CA GLY A 181 -13.55 20.46 11.96
C GLY A 181 -13.64 19.78 13.31
N ALA A 182 -12.88 18.71 13.57
CA ALA A 182 -12.91 17.97 14.84
C ALA A 182 -11.85 18.51 15.82
N ASN A 183 -12.25 18.77 17.05
CA ASN A 183 -11.30 19.02 18.13
C ASN A 183 -10.70 17.70 18.65
N THR A 184 -9.64 17.79 19.46
CA THR A 184 -8.91 16.62 19.96
C THR A 184 -9.81 15.66 20.76
N ALA A 185 -10.78 16.17 21.54
CA ALA A 185 -11.67 15.34 22.34
C ALA A 185 -12.70 14.60 21.45
N GLU A 186 -13.19 15.23 20.40
CA GLU A 186 -14.07 14.60 19.41
C GLU A 186 -13.31 13.53 18.60
N ALA A 187 -12.11 13.86 18.15
CA ALA A 187 -11.23 12.94 17.45
C ALA A 187 -10.88 11.72 18.32
N ALA A 188 -10.64 11.89 19.61
CA ALA A 188 -10.39 10.79 20.55
C ALA A 188 -11.62 9.88 20.73
N ARG A 189 -12.82 10.43 20.75
CA ARG A 189 -14.07 9.63 20.79
C ARG A 189 -14.25 8.83 19.50
N THR A 190 -14.05 9.44 18.35
CA THR A 190 -14.10 8.76 17.05
C THR A 190 -13.03 7.67 16.97
N ALA A 191 -11.80 7.96 17.40
CA ALA A 191 -10.70 7.00 17.42
C ALA A 191 -11.03 5.78 18.30
N GLU A 192 -11.59 5.98 19.48
CA GLU A 192 -12.00 4.90 20.38
C GLU A 192 -13.15 4.07 19.81
N GLN A 193 -14.12 4.70 19.17
CA GLN A 193 -15.20 3.99 18.47
C GLN A 193 -14.65 3.12 17.33
N VAL A 194 -13.81 3.68 16.48
CA VAL A 194 -13.17 2.97 15.37
C VAL A 194 -12.31 1.82 15.89
N ARG A 195 -11.50 2.06 16.92
CA ARG A 195 -10.67 1.04 17.55
C ARG A 195 -11.50 -0.17 18.02
N ARG A 196 -12.56 0.07 18.81
CA ARG A 196 -13.43 -1.00 19.32
C ARG A 196 -14.08 -1.81 18.19
N GLY A 197 -14.58 -1.12 17.18
CA GLY A 197 -15.23 -1.81 16.07
C GLY A 197 -14.25 -2.61 15.22
N LEU A 198 -13.01 -2.13 15.04
CA LEU A 198 -11.95 -2.89 14.38
C LEU A 198 -11.57 -4.13 15.21
N CYS A 199 -11.44 -4.03 16.54
CA CYS A 199 -11.22 -5.20 17.40
C CYS A 199 -12.36 -6.23 17.24
N THR A 200 -13.61 -5.80 17.26
CA THR A 200 -14.76 -6.69 17.02
C THR A 200 -14.71 -7.33 15.62
N LEU A 201 -14.30 -6.57 14.61
CA LEU A 201 -14.11 -7.09 13.26
C LEU A 201 -13.03 -8.18 13.24
N MET A 202 -11.89 -7.98 13.92
CA MET A 202 -10.82 -8.99 14.03
C MET A 202 -11.32 -10.25 14.71
N ASP A 203 -11.96 -10.11 15.87
CA ASP A 203 -12.52 -11.23 16.64
C ASP A 203 -13.53 -12.04 15.83
N SER A 204 -14.41 -11.38 15.05
CA SER A 204 -15.41 -12.05 14.20
C SER A 204 -14.79 -12.90 13.08
N HIS A 205 -13.51 -12.67 12.75
CA HIS A 205 -12.73 -13.43 11.78
C HIS A 205 -11.73 -14.39 12.42
N GLY A 206 -11.81 -14.58 13.73
CA GLY A 206 -10.94 -15.48 14.46
C GLY A 206 -9.51 -14.96 14.63
N LEU A 207 -9.26 -13.69 14.30
CA LEU A 207 -7.95 -13.05 14.46
C LEU A 207 -7.84 -12.44 15.86
N LYS A 208 -6.96 -12.98 16.67
CA LYS A 208 -6.65 -12.46 18.03
C LYS A 208 -5.72 -11.24 17.94
N LEU A 209 -6.11 -10.23 17.19
CA LEU A 209 -5.36 -9.00 17.00
C LEU A 209 -6.08 -7.84 17.66
N THR A 210 -5.33 -7.03 18.41
CA THR A 210 -5.84 -5.77 18.95
C THR A 210 -5.44 -4.59 18.06
N VAL A 211 -6.10 -3.48 18.29
CA VAL A 211 -5.87 -2.23 17.56
C VAL A 211 -5.57 -1.12 18.55
N SER A 212 -4.52 -0.38 18.27
CA SER A 212 -4.17 0.84 18.99
C SER A 212 -4.41 2.08 18.14
N THR A 213 -4.77 3.19 18.78
CA THR A 213 -4.95 4.45 18.07
C THR A 213 -4.20 5.59 18.78
N GLY A 214 -3.60 6.46 17.99
CA GLY A 214 -3.04 7.73 18.41
C GLY A 214 -3.89 8.88 17.87
N VAL A 215 -4.01 9.98 18.62
CA VAL A 215 -4.74 11.19 18.20
C VAL A 215 -3.88 12.41 18.47
N ALA A 216 -3.86 13.35 17.54
CA ALA A 216 -3.24 14.66 17.72
C ALA A 216 -4.16 15.75 17.12
N GLY A 217 -4.37 16.81 17.86
CA GLY A 217 -5.02 18.04 17.36
C GLY A 217 -3.99 18.97 16.75
N LEU A 218 -4.41 19.75 15.77
CA LEU A 218 -3.61 20.82 15.18
C LEU A 218 -3.39 21.93 16.21
N ASN A 219 -2.15 22.30 16.46
CA ASN A 219 -1.78 23.43 17.31
C ASN A 219 -1.24 24.57 16.44
N ILE A 220 -1.18 25.76 17.00
CA ILE A 220 -0.61 26.93 16.34
C ILE A 220 0.86 26.67 16.02
N GLY A 221 1.23 26.82 14.75
CA GLY A 221 2.58 26.61 14.26
C GLY A 221 2.93 25.16 13.90
N ASP A 222 1.99 24.22 14.01
CA ASP A 222 2.18 22.87 13.50
C ASP A 222 2.18 22.88 11.95
N ASP A 223 3.08 22.13 11.38
CA ASP A 223 3.08 21.78 9.96
C ASP A 223 2.62 20.32 9.74
N ALA A 224 2.56 19.90 8.49
CA ALA A 224 2.13 18.54 8.14
C ALA A 224 3.05 17.48 8.75
N ASP A 225 4.35 17.72 8.82
CA ASP A 225 5.32 16.77 9.32
C ASP A 225 5.29 16.69 10.86
N SER A 226 5.20 17.83 11.55
CA SER A 226 5.07 17.88 13.01
C SER A 226 3.80 17.21 13.50
N LEU A 227 2.67 17.44 12.80
CA LEU A 227 1.39 16.83 13.14
C LEU A 227 1.39 15.32 12.90
N GLN A 228 1.99 14.84 11.79
CA GLN A 228 2.21 13.42 11.54
C GLN A 228 3.10 12.78 12.62
N GLN A 229 4.17 13.46 13.00
CA GLN A 229 5.07 12.97 14.04
C GLN A 229 4.36 12.90 15.41
N SER A 230 3.55 13.87 15.73
CA SER A 230 2.78 13.93 16.97
C SER A 230 1.80 12.77 17.08
N VAL A 231 1.03 12.49 16.04
CA VAL A 231 0.08 11.39 16.02
C VAL A 231 0.78 10.02 16.01
N ALA A 232 1.91 9.89 15.32
CA ALA A 232 2.71 8.66 15.34
C ALA A 232 3.31 8.38 16.71
N ASN A 233 3.76 9.42 17.43
CA ASN A 233 4.24 9.29 18.79
C ASN A 233 3.12 8.88 19.77
N ALA A 234 1.90 9.41 19.58
CA ALA A 234 0.73 8.99 20.35
C ALA A 234 0.40 7.51 20.11
N LEU A 235 0.37 7.05 18.87
CA LEU A 235 0.17 5.64 18.53
C LEU A 235 1.26 4.75 19.16
N ARG A 236 2.52 5.13 19.02
CA ARG A 236 3.65 4.38 19.61
C ARG A 236 3.52 4.25 21.13
N ARG A 237 3.12 5.32 21.82
CA ARG A 237 2.85 5.27 23.27
C ARG A 237 1.70 4.31 23.61
N ALA A 238 0.62 4.32 22.82
CA ALA A 238 -0.48 3.39 23.00
C ALA A 238 -0.01 1.93 22.90
N GLN A 239 0.81 1.62 21.90
CA GLN A 239 1.37 0.29 21.67
C GLN A 239 2.36 -0.13 22.77
N GLN A 240 3.27 0.76 23.19
CA GLN A 240 4.25 0.50 24.25
C GLN A 240 3.59 0.27 25.61
N GLN A 241 2.43 0.85 25.86
CA GLN A 241 1.67 0.67 27.10
C GLN A 241 0.80 -0.60 27.10
N GLY A 242 1.03 -1.53 26.20
CA GLY A 242 0.34 -2.81 26.12
C GLY A 242 -0.73 -2.91 25.02
N GLY A 243 -0.83 -1.92 24.14
CA GLY A 243 -1.77 -1.92 23.02
C GLY A 243 -3.25 -1.79 23.43
N ASN A 244 -4.14 -2.05 22.47
CA ASN A 244 -5.60 -2.05 22.64
C ASN A 244 -6.16 -0.79 23.34
N ARG A 245 -5.63 0.36 22.98
CA ARG A 245 -6.03 1.65 23.59
C ARG A 245 -5.91 2.83 22.65
N THR A 246 -6.58 3.90 22.99
CA THR A 246 -6.47 5.21 22.36
C THR A 246 -5.60 6.13 23.21
N GLN A 247 -4.60 6.77 22.61
CA GLN A 247 -3.73 7.73 23.26
C GLN A 247 -3.79 9.07 22.53
N THR A 248 -4.00 10.15 23.26
CA THR A 248 -3.90 11.50 22.72
C THR A 248 -2.49 12.06 22.89
N TYR A 249 -2.02 12.76 21.88
CA TYR A 249 -0.80 13.56 22.01
C TYR A 249 -1.13 14.82 22.80
N SER A 250 -0.53 14.96 23.97
CA SER A 250 -0.48 16.21 24.71
C SER A 250 0.91 16.80 24.55
N ASN A 251 0.96 18.00 24.01
CA ASN A 251 2.21 18.75 23.99
C ASN A 251 2.64 18.98 25.44
N PRO A 252 3.85 18.61 25.86
CA PRO A 252 4.32 18.98 27.19
C PRO A 252 4.33 20.51 27.26
N VAL A 253 3.44 21.07 28.06
CA VAL A 253 3.45 22.51 28.37
C VAL A 253 4.83 22.82 28.94
N PRO A 254 5.61 23.77 28.37
CA PRO A 254 6.86 24.17 28.96
C PRO A 254 6.61 24.62 30.41
N PRO A 255 7.45 24.21 31.39
CA PRO A 255 7.25 24.49 32.82
C PRO A 255 7.30 25.98 33.20
N GLU A 256 7.45 26.90 32.26
CA GLU A 256 7.61 28.32 32.55
C GLU A 256 6.30 29.13 32.75
N ALA A 257 5.12 28.55 32.53
CA ALA A 257 3.85 29.29 32.68
C ALA A 257 3.22 29.23 34.06
N SER A 258 3.79 28.46 35.02
CA SER A 258 3.28 28.33 36.36
C SER A 258 3.94 29.26 37.41
N GLY A 259 4.79 30.18 36.94
CA GLY A 259 5.62 31.03 37.81
C GLY A 259 5.20 32.50 37.98
N LEU A 260 4.03 32.89 37.47
CA LEU A 260 3.50 34.23 37.78
C LEU A 260 2.56 34.13 39.01
N THR A 261 3.20 33.96 40.11
CA THR A 261 2.67 34.13 41.46
C THR A 261 2.31 35.56 41.78
N GLU A 262 1.22 35.70 42.45
CA GLU A 262 0.64 36.78 43.20
C GLU A 262 1.59 37.90 43.66
N PRO A 263 1.19 39.16 43.53
CA PRO A 263 1.77 40.19 44.32
C PRO A 263 1.18 40.11 45.74
N SER A 264 2.04 39.74 46.66
CA SER A 264 1.83 39.86 48.09
C SER A 264 1.39 41.30 48.42
N GLY A 265 0.11 41.45 48.65
CA GLY A 265 -0.43 42.65 49.29
C GLY A 265 -0.26 42.51 50.80
N ARG A 266 0.72 43.18 51.33
CA ARG A 266 0.77 43.62 52.73
C ARG A 266 1.67 44.81 52.86
N GLU A 267 1.04 45.94 53.01
CA GLU A 267 1.43 46.89 54.02
C GLU A 267 0.34 47.96 54.13
N ALA A 268 -0.43 47.75 55.20
CA ALA A 268 -1.29 48.75 55.74
C ALA A 268 -0.73 49.13 57.14
N ALA A 269 -1.00 50.26 57.52
CA ALA A 269 -0.92 50.87 58.89
C ALA A 269 0.41 51.57 59.23
N GLN A 270 0.45 52.85 58.98
CA GLN A 270 0.42 53.86 60.06
C GLN A 270 0.03 55.19 59.49
#